data_8dae15751032374b9e070c0dcf14e160
#
_entry.id   8dae15751032374b9e070c0dcf14e160
#
_cell.length_a   1.000
_cell.length_b   1.000
_cell.length_c   1.000
_cell.angle_alpha   90.00
_cell.angle_beta   90.00
_cell.angle_gamma   90.00
#
_symmetry.space_group_name_H-M   'P 1'
#
loop_
_entity.id
_entity.type
_entity.pdbx_description
1 polymer ?
#
loop_
_entity_poly.entity_id
_entity_poly.type
_entity_poly.pdbx_seq_one_letter_code
_entity_poly.pdbx_strand_id
1 'polypeptide(L)'
;LYSADGDQHHKNRSKGGSGMSELTMGSLFDGIGGFPLAAIRNGITPVWASEIEPFPIEVTRLRFPGMLHVGDITKLRGAELPPVDIVCGGSPCQDLSIAGLRAGLAGARSGLFMEQLRVIREMRDADRARGRTALAVRPRYMLWENVPGAFSSYDGEDFRAVLEETARVAEPDVSIPRPEAGPWKSAGRVLGGIFSIAWAVYD
;
A
#
# COMPACT_ATOMS: atom_id res chain seq x y z
N LEU A 1 -58.97 19.43 -9.04
CA LEU A 1 -59.14 18.67 -10.29
C LEU A 1 -57.96 18.92 -11.19
N TYR A 2 -56.88 18.15 -11.02
CA TYR A 2 -55.91 17.85 -12.05
C TYR A 2 -55.20 16.53 -11.67
N SER A 3 -55.55 15.49 -12.39
CA SER A 3 -54.82 14.24 -12.43
C SER A 3 -53.61 14.41 -13.34
N ALA A 4 -52.47 13.91 -12.93
CA ALA A 4 -51.32 13.67 -13.82
C ALA A 4 -50.69 12.33 -13.43
N ASP A 5 -51.06 11.30 -14.17
CA ASP A 5 -50.32 10.07 -14.30
C ASP A 5 -49.01 10.37 -14.98
N GLY A 6 -47.91 10.05 -14.33
CA GLY A 6 -46.53 10.16 -14.81
C GLY A 6 -45.84 8.83 -14.77
N ASP A 7 -45.93 8.13 -15.88
CA ASP A 7 -45.26 6.86 -16.20
C ASP A 7 -43.74 6.97 -16.03
N GLN A 8 -43.21 6.32 -14.99
CA GLN A 8 -41.73 6.19 -14.75
C GLN A 8 -41.24 4.87 -15.33
N HIS A 9 -40.97 4.90 -16.62
CA HIS A 9 -40.12 3.89 -17.25
C HIS A 9 -38.68 3.99 -16.71
N HIS A 10 -38.38 3.27 -15.64
CA HIS A 10 -37.00 2.93 -15.26
C HIS A 10 -36.41 2.00 -16.34
N LYS A 11 -35.72 2.59 -17.31
CA LYS A 11 -34.84 1.85 -18.22
C LYS A 11 -33.69 1.21 -17.41
N ASN A 12 -33.87 -0.06 -17.11
CA ASN A 12 -32.84 -0.95 -16.63
C ASN A 12 -31.78 -1.11 -17.74
N ARG A 13 -30.73 -0.27 -17.72
CA ARG A 13 -29.55 -0.45 -18.58
C ARG A 13 -28.75 -1.59 -18.03
N SER A 14 -28.97 -2.80 -18.49
CA SER A 14 -28.02 -3.90 -18.40
C SER A 14 -26.71 -3.49 -19.09
N LYS A 15 -25.71 -3.07 -18.30
CA LYS A 15 -24.33 -2.94 -18.76
C LYS A 15 -23.75 -4.34 -18.92
N GLY A 16 -23.90 -4.91 -20.11
CA GLY A 16 -23.02 -5.97 -20.59
C GLY A 16 -21.67 -5.34 -20.95
N GLY A 17 -20.77 -5.25 -19.99
CA GLY A 17 -19.37 -4.92 -20.18
C GLY A 17 -18.56 -6.05 -19.58
N SER A 18 -17.58 -6.59 -20.30
CA SER A 18 -16.58 -7.52 -19.81
C SER A 18 -15.95 -6.95 -18.56
N GLY A 19 -16.34 -7.47 -17.38
CA GLY A 19 -15.96 -6.90 -16.09
C GLY A 19 -14.47 -7.08 -15.83
N MET A 20 -13.69 -6.06 -16.09
CA MET A 20 -12.47 -5.87 -15.33
C MET A 20 -12.91 -5.64 -13.88
N SER A 21 -12.54 -6.55 -12.98
CA SER A 21 -12.82 -6.38 -11.55
C SER A 21 -12.19 -5.07 -11.11
N GLU A 22 -13.00 -4.19 -10.52
CA GLU A 22 -12.55 -2.93 -9.95
C GLU A 22 -11.43 -3.19 -8.94
N LEU A 23 -10.30 -2.48 -9.07
CA LEU A 23 -9.19 -2.62 -8.13
C LEU A 23 -9.58 -2.08 -6.77
N THR A 24 -9.12 -2.75 -5.73
CA THR A 24 -9.36 -2.38 -4.33
C THR A 24 -8.08 -1.97 -3.63
N MET A 25 -8.18 -1.06 -2.65
CA MET A 25 -7.02 -0.52 -1.96
C MET A 25 -7.22 -0.47 -0.44
N GLY A 26 -6.13 -0.78 0.29
CA GLY A 26 -5.96 -0.45 1.69
C GLY A 26 -4.90 0.64 1.85
N SER A 27 -5.09 1.55 2.78
CA SER A 27 -4.19 2.65 3.07
C SER A 27 -3.63 2.54 4.48
N LEU A 28 -2.31 2.69 4.61
CA LEU A 28 -1.58 2.72 5.88
C LEU A 28 -1.01 4.12 6.10
N PHE A 29 -0.97 4.59 7.35
CA PHE A 29 -0.56 5.96 7.69
C PHE A 29 -1.37 6.99 6.91
N ASP A 30 -2.69 6.79 6.90
CA ASP A 30 -3.60 7.39 5.93
C ASP A 30 -3.71 8.92 6.03
N GLY A 31 -3.40 9.49 7.20
CA GLY A 31 -3.56 10.93 7.43
C GLY A 31 -5.01 11.36 7.13
N ILE A 32 -5.15 12.45 6.40
CA ILE A 32 -6.46 13.00 6.00
C ILE A 32 -7.05 12.37 4.73
N GLY A 33 -6.52 11.22 4.28
CA GLY A 33 -7.07 10.44 3.17
C GLY A 33 -6.58 10.83 1.78
N GLY A 34 -5.31 11.18 1.65
CA GLY A 34 -4.71 11.49 0.35
C GLY A 34 -4.72 10.30 -0.62
N PHE A 35 -4.32 9.13 -0.15
CA PHE A 35 -4.36 7.89 -0.94
C PHE A 35 -5.78 7.45 -1.31
N PRO A 36 -6.76 7.40 -0.39
CA PRO A 36 -8.16 7.12 -0.73
C PRO A 36 -8.73 8.09 -1.76
N LEU A 37 -8.45 9.39 -1.65
CA LEU A 37 -8.89 10.36 -2.63
C LEU A 37 -8.30 10.10 -4.03
N ALA A 38 -7.00 9.83 -4.09
CA ALA A 38 -6.32 9.48 -5.34
C ALA A 38 -6.88 8.18 -5.94
N ALA A 39 -7.14 7.18 -5.11
CA ALA A 39 -7.76 5.91 -5.52
C ALA A 39 -9.11 6.14 -6.21
N ILE A 40 -10.04 6.84 -5.56
CA ILE A 40 -11.38 7.12 -6.12
C ILE A 40 -11.29 7.86 -7.45
N ARG A 41 -10.40 8.85 -7.56
CA ARG A 41 -10.19 9.60 -8.82
C ARG A 41 -9.70 8.73 -9.98
N ASN A 42 -9.09 7.59 -9.66
CA ASN A 42 -8.58 6.62 -10.64
C ASN A 42 -9.45 5.35 -10.74
N GLY A 43 -10.68 5.34 -10.23
CA GLY A 43 -11.59 4.20 -10.31
C GLY A 43 -11.15 3.02 -9.44
N ILE A 44 -10.42 3.27 -8.36
CA ILE A 44 -9.98 2.29 -7.37
C ILE A 44 -10.81 2.47 -6.11
N THR A 45 -11.33 1.38 -5.54
CA THR A 45 -12.17 1.43 -4.35
C THR A 45 -11.32 1.32 -3.07
N PRO A 46 -11.27 2.37 -2.21
CA PRO A 46 -10.66 2.27 -0.89
C PRO A 46 -11.54 1.43 0.03
N VAL A 47 -10.98 0.37 0.60
CA VAL A 47 -11.70 -0.59 1.44
C VAL A 47 -11.46 -0.33 2.93
N TRP A 48 -10.21 -0.06 3.30
CA TRP A 48 -9.83 0.20 4.68
C TRP A 48 -8.64 1.16 4.80
N ALA A 49 -8.54 1.84 5.95
CA ALA A 49 -7.43 2.71 6.28
C ALA A 49 -6.96 2.51 7.73
N SER A 50 -5.64 2.55 7.93
CA SER A 50 -4.95 2.55 9.22
C SER A 50 -4.42 3.94 9.52
N GLU A 51 -4.88 4.50 10.63
CA GLU A 51 -4.48 5.80 11.17
C GLU A 51 -4.72 5.77 12.69
N ILE A 52 -3.92 6.51 13.45
CA ILE A 52 -4.03 6.56 14.93
C ILE A 52 -4.49 7.94 15.43
N GLU A 53 -4.27 8.99 14.64
CA GLU A 53 -4.60 10.35 15.04
C GLU A 53 -6.10 10.61 14.91
N PRO A 54 -6.77 11.09 15.98
CA PRO A 54 -8.23 11.26 15.98
C PRO A 54 -8.74 12.23 14.90
N PHE A 55 -8.05 13.36 14.71
CA PHE A 55 -8.49 14.37 13.75
C PHE A 55 -8.47 13.86 12.29
N PRO A 56 -7.38 13.28 11.77
CA PRO A 56 -7.39 12.65 10.45
C PRO A 56 -8.47 11.57 10.29
N ILE A 57 -8.69 10.74 11.31
CA ILE A 57 -9.73 9.70 11.29
C ILE A 57 -11.12 10.32 11.10
N GLU A 58 -11.44 11.40 11.81
CA GLU A 58 -12.74 12.08 11.64
C GLU A 58 -12.90 12.68 10.24
N VAL A 59 -11.84 13.27 9.68
CA VAL A 59 -11.85 13.79 8.31
C VAL A 59 -12.16 12.69 7.29
N THR A 60 -11.49 11.55 7.42
CA THR A 60 -11.67 10.43 6.47
C THR A 60 -12.99 9.71 6.65
N ARG A 61 -13.54 9.62 7.88
CA ARG A 61 -14.90 9.12 8.12
C ARG A 61 -15.97 9.94 7.42
N LEU A 62 -15.82 11.26 7.43
CA LEU A 62 -16.76 12.15 6.74
C LEU A 62 -16.64 12.06 5.23
N ARG A 63 -15.41 11.93 4.71
CA ARG A 63 -15.13 11.92 3.27
C ARG A 63 -15.36 10.56 2.61
N PHE A 64 -15.09 9.48 3.33
CA PHE A 64 -15.13 8.11 2.83
C PHE A 64 -15.96 7.21 3.76
N PRO A 65 -17.28 7.44 3.87
CA PRO A 65 -18.14 6.77 4.87
C PRO A 65 -18.22 5.24 4.67
N GLY A 66 -17.86 4.74 3.49
CA GLY A 66 -17.80 3.30 3.21
C GLY A 66 -16.46 2.64 3.51
N MET A 67 -15.43 3.42 3.89
CA MET A 67 -14.10 2.91 4.18
C MET A 67 -13.97 2.49 5.65
N LEU A 68 -13.48 1.27 5.89
CA LEU A 68 -13.27 0.75 7.24
C LEU A 68 -12.02 1.36 7.89
N HIS A 69 -12.14 1.87 9.12
CA HIS A 69 -10.99 2.30 9.91
C HIS A 69 -10.49 1.15 10.78
N VAL A 70 -9.24 0.72 10.55
CA VAL A 70 -8.64 -0.46 11.18
C VAL A 70 -7.68 -0.14 12.34
N GLY A 71 -7.38 1.15 12.58
CA GLY A 71 -6.61 1.61 13.74
C GLY A 71 -5.09 1.49 13.56
N ASP A 72 -4.41 1.14 14.64
CA ASP A 72 -2.95 1.13 14.79
C ASP A 72 -2.31 -0.03 14.03
N ILE A 73 -1.42 0.27 13.09
CA ILE A 73 -0.72 -0.72 12.25
C ILE A 73 0.02 -1.77 13.07
N THR A 74 0.58 -1.41 14.23
CA THR A 74 1.33 -2.32 15.10
C THR A 74 0.45 -3.40 15.73
N LYS A 75 -0.87 -3.20 15.73
CA LYS A 75 -1.88 -4.12 16.28
C LYS A 75 -2.64 -4.87 15.19
N LEU A 76 -2.45 -4.50 13.92
CA LEU A 76 -3.14 -5.14 12.82
C LEU A 76 -2.65 -6.58 12.61
N ARG A 77 -3.60 -7.44 12.31
CA ARG A 77 -3.37 -8.78 11.78
C ARG A 77 -3.77 -8.80 10.32
N GLY A 78 -2.79 -8.82 9.43
CA GLY A 78 -3.04 -8.77 7.99
C GLY A 78 -3.97 -9.87 7.50
N ALA A 79 -3.92 -11.05 8.11
CA ALA A 79 -4.79 -12.18 7.79
C ALA A 79 -6.29 -11.92 8.04
N GLU A 80 -6.62 -10.99 8.94
CA GLU A 80 -7.99 -10.63 9.33
C GLU A 80 -8.53 -9.45 8.52
N LEU A 81 -7.67 -8.71 7.83
CA LEU A 81 -8.08 -7.57 7.00
C LEU A 81 -8.84 -8.02 5.74
N PRO A 82 -9.82 -7.23 5.28
CA PRO A 82 -10.41 -7.44 3.96
C PRO A 82 -9.33 -7.46 2.88
N PRO A 83 -9.26 -8.50 2.04
CA PRO A 83 -8.23 -8.61 1.01
C PRO A 83 -8.40 -7.53 -0.05
N VAL A 84 -7.30 -6.85 -0.39
CA VAL A 84 -7.26 -5.77 -1.38
C VAL A 84 -6.18 -6.03 -2.43
N ASP A 85 -6.30 -5.39 -3.59
CA ASP A 85 -5.31 -5.53 -4.68
C ASP A 85 -4.06 -4.69 -4.43
N ILE A 86 -4.22 -3.54 -3.80
CA ILE A 86 -3.18 -2.53 -3.58
C ILE A 86 -3.10 -2.22 -2.09
N VAL A 87 -1.90 -2.12 -1.54
CA VAL A 87 -1.64 -1.50 -0.23
C VAL A 87 -0.72 -0.30 -0.42
N CYS A 88 -1.20 0.89 -0.03
CA CYS A 88 -0.42 2.11 -0.01
C CYS A 88 0.01 2.46 1.41
N GLY A 89 1.16 3.15 1.56
CA GLY A 89 1.56 3.68 2.85
C GLY A 89 2.74 4.63 2.73
N GLY A 90 2.69 5.74 3.48
CA GLY A 90 3.78 6.68 3.69
C GLY A 90 4.28 6.55 5.12
N SER A 91 5.19 5.62 5.40
CA SER A 91 5.73 5.49 6.74
C SER A 91 6.57 6.72 7.14
N PRO A 92 6.51 7.17 8.42
CA PRO A 92 7.28 8.33 8.87
C PRO A 92 8.78 8.20 8.58
N CYS A 93 9.40 9.27 8.04
CA CYS A 93 10.83 9.30 7.67
C CYS A 93 11.80 9.02 8.81
N GLN A 94 11.41 9.37 10.05
CA GLN A 94 12.27 9.21 11.23
C GLN A 94 12.59 7.74 11.52
N ASP A 95 11.93 6.83 10.83
CA ASP A 95 11.98 5.38 11.06
C ASP A 95 12.79 4.62 9.99
N LEU A 96 13.53 5.32 9.11
CA LEU A 96 14.19 4.67 7.97
C LEU A 96 15.54 3.99 8.26
N SER A 97 16.03 3.95 9.50
CA SER A 97 17.27 3.24 9.82
C SER A 97 17.12 1.70 9.75
N ILE A 98 16.78 1.18 8.57
CA ILE A 98 16.59 -0.26 8.32
C ILE A 98 17.93 -0.99 8.34
N ALA A 99 19.00 -0.33 7.86
CA ALA A 99 20.35 -0.89 7.91
C ALA A 99 20.85 -1.10 9.36
N GLY A 100 20.51 -0.18 10.29
CA GLY A 100 20.76 -0.32 11.71
C GLY A 100 20.01 -1.51 12.33
N LEU A 101 18.78 -1.77 11.90
CA LEU A 101 18.01 -2.92 12.37
C LEU A 101 18.67 -4.25 11.97
N ARG A 102 19.19 -4.36 10.74
CA ARG A 102 19.92 -5.54 10.25
C ARG A 102 21.25 -5.77 10.99
N ALA A 103 21.90 -4.71 11.44
CA ALA A 103 23.14 -4.77 12.22
C ALA A 103 22.90 -5.17 13.69
N GLY A 104 21.67 -5.48 14.09
CA GLY A 104 21.33 -5.85 15.48
C GLY A 104 21.33 -4.67 16.45
N LEU A 105 21.43 -3.44 15.96
CA LEU A 105 21.25 -2.24 16.75
C LEU A 105 19.74 -2.06 16.98
N ALA A 106 19.26 -2.52 18.13
CA ALA A 106 17.86 -2.45 18.55
C ALA A 106 17.38 -0.99 18.66
N GLY A 107 17.03 -0.40 17.53
CA GLY A 107 16.38 0.90 17.44
C GLY A 107 14.90 0.71 17.09
N ALA A 108 14.02 1.06 18.01
CA ALA A 108 12.56 0.94 17.85
C ALA A 108 11.95 1.77 16.70
N ARG A 109 12.74 2.36 15.83
CA ARG A 109 12.33 3.40 14.89
C ARG A 109 12.22 2.97 13.42
N SER A 110 12.81 1.85 13.02
CA SER A 110 12.60 1.26 11.68
C SER A 110 11.34 0.37 11.62
N GLY A 111 10.58 0.36 12.70
CA GLY A 111 9.46 -0.54 12.90
C GLY A 111 8.32 -0.35 11.92
N LEU A 112 7.93 0.89 11.60
CA LEU A 112 6.67 1.15 10.90
C LEU A 112 6.69 0.75 9.42
N PHE A 113 7.81 0.92 8.71
CA PHE A 113 7.96 0.37 7.36
C PHE A 113 7.94 -1.18 7.39
N MET A 114 8.62 -1.79 8.37
CA MET A 114 8.60 -3.25 8.53
C MET A 114 7.22 -3.77 8.91
N GLU A 115 6.44 -3.00 9.69
CA GLU A 115 5.04 -3.29 9.98
C GLU A 115 4.18 -3.29 8.71
N GLN A 116 4.39 -2.33 7.79
CA GLN A 116 3.73 -2.33 6.49
C GLN A 116 4.03 -3.64 5.73
N LEU A 117 5.30 -4.06 5.67
CA LEU A 117 5.69 -5.32 5.02
C LEU A 117 5.12 -6.54 5.74
N ARG A 118 5.08 -6.54 7.09
CA ARG A 118 4.48 -7.61 7.89
C ARG A 118 3.00 -7.78 7.53
N VAL A 119 2.24 -6.70 7.56
CA VAL A 119 0.81 -6.73 7.22
C VAL A 119 0.59 -7.27 5.80
N ILE A 120 1.39 -6.83 4.82
CA ILE A 120 1.32 -7.32 3.44
C ILE A 120 1.64 -8.81 3.35
N ARG A 121 2.69 -9.30 4.04
CA ARG A 121 3.04 -10.73 4.08
C ARG A 121 1.90 -11.56 4.65
N GLU A 122 1.36 -11.16 5.79
CA GLU A 122 0.24 -11.84 6.44
C GLU A 122 -1.02 -11.89 5.56
N MET A 123 -1.34 -10.77 4.87
CA MET A 123 -2.44 -10.74 3.89
C MET A 123 -2.22 -11.73 2.75
N ARG A 124 -1.01 -11.76 2.18
CA ARG A 124 -0.65 -12.66 1.08
C ARG A 124 -0.69 -14.12 1.50
N ASP A 125 -0.22 -14.44 2.70
CA ASP A 125 -0.23 -15.81 3.23
C ASP A 125 -1.67 -16.28 3.48
N ALA A 126 -2.52 -15.42 4.03
CA ALA A 126 -3.94 -15.71 4.18
C ALA A 126 -4.65 -15.88 2.82
N ASP A 127 -4.28 -15.11 1.81
CA ASP A 127 -4.87 -15.21 0.47
C ASP A 127 -4.43 -16.51 -0.24
N ARG A 128 -3.17 -16.95 -0.04
CA ARG A 128 -2.69 -18.28 -0.46
C ARG A 128 -3.44 -19.40 0.24
N ALA A 129 -3.67 -19.28 1.54
CA ALA A 129 -4.44 -20.26 2.31
C ALA A 129 -5.90 -20.37 1.83
N ARG A 130 -6.44 -19.32 1.22
CA ARG A 130 -7.76 -19.33 0.55
C ARG A 130 -7.73 -19.92 -0.87
N GLY A 131 -6.58 -20.45 -1.32
CA GLY A 131 -6.43 -21.12 -2.62
C GLY A 131 -5.97 -20.24 -3.77
N ARG A 132 -5.61 -18.97 -3.55
CA ARG A 132 -5.02 -18.13 -4.60
C ARG A 132 -3.55 -18.50 -4.83
N THR A 133 -3.12 -18.43 -6.09
CA THR A 133 -1.76 -18.80 -6.48
C THR A 133 -1.12 -17.77 -7.40
N ALA A 134 0.21 -17.80 -7.47
CA ALA A 134 1.04 -16.99 -8.36
C ALA A 134 0.66 -15.50 -8.32
N LEU A 135 0.46 -14.87 -9.49
CA LEU A 135 0.17 -13.44 -9.62
C LEU A 135 -1.24 -13.04 -9.14
N ALA A 136 -2.11 -14.00 -8.83
CA ALA A 136 -3.43 -13.72 -8.29
C ALA A 136 -3.44 -13.48 -6.78
N VAL A 137 -2.34 -13.77 -6.07
CA VAL A 137 -2.22 -13.57 -4.60
C VAL A 137 -2.23 -12.08 -4.27
N ARG A 138 -3.15 -11.68 -3.39
CA ARG A 138 -3.34 -10.29 -2.98
C ARG A 138 -2.70 -9.98 -1.61
N PRO A 139 -2.20 -8.77 -1.39
CA PRO A 139 -2.05 -7.65 -2.35
C PRO A 139 -1.09 -7.99 -3.50
N ARG A 140 -1.43 -7.51 -4.70
CA ARG A 140 -0.56 -7.63 -5.89
C ARG A 140 0.41 -6.47 -6.02
N TYR A 141 0.00 -5.30 -5.52
CA TYR A 141 0.73 -4.05 -5.62
C TYR A 141 0.96 -3.46 -4.24
N MET A 142 2.14 -2.89 -4.08
CA MET A 142 2.50 -2.05 -2.94
C MET A 142 2.95 -0.69 -3.46
N LEU A 143 2.50 0.38 -2.83
CA LEU A 143 3.01 1.72 -3.03
C LEU A 143 3.54 2.23 -1.70
N TRP A 144 4.79 2.68 -1.72
CA TRP A 144 5.43 3.33 -0.59
C TRP A 144 5.81 4.76 -0.97
N GLU A 145 5.35 5.71 -0.19
CA GLU A 145 5.66 7.13 -0.36
C GLU A 145 6.63 7.56 0.73
N ASN A 146 7.62 8.38 0.35
CA ASN A 146 8.54 8.97 1.32
C ASN A 146 9.25 10.20 0.71
N VAL A 147 9.98 10.94 1.56
CA VAL A 147 10.75 12.11 1.12
C VAL A 147 12.05 11.69 0.41
N PRO A 148 12.60 12.53 -0.49
CA PRO A 148 13.85 12.24 -1.22
C PRO A 148 15.06 11.92 -0.34
N GLY A 149 15.08 12.38 0.93
CA GLY A 149 16.11 12.04 1.91
C GLY A 149 16.31 10.53 2.14
N ALA A 150 15.30 9.71 1.83
CA ALA A 150 15.41 8.25 1.88
C ALA A 150 16.55 7.70 1.02
N PHE A 151 16.88 8.34 -0.10
CA PHE A 151 17.95 7.89 -1.02
C PHE A 151 19.36 8.05 -0.45
N SER A 152 19.55 9.00 0.47
CA SER A 152 20.87 9.32 1.05
C SER A 152 21.03 8.87 2.49
N SER A 153 19.94 8.42 3.13
CA SER A 153 19.99 7.93 4.51
C SER A 153 21.00 6.80 4.63
N TYR A 154 21.88 6.87 5.63
CA TYR A 154 22.98 5.94 5.89
C TYR A 154 23.78 5.60 4.60
N ASP A 155 24.20 6.64 3.88
CA ASP A 155 24.93 6.52 2.61
C ASP A 155 24.20 5.66 1.55
N GLY A 156 22.85 5.70 1.56
CA GLY A 156 21.99 4.96 0.63
C GLY A 156 21.73 3.50 1.00
N GLU A 157 22.27 3.01 2.13
CA GLU A 157 22.03 1.64 2.59
C GLU A 157 20.59 1.43 3.06
N ASP A 158 19.96 2.48 3.64
CA ASP A 158 18.56 2.37 4.04
C ASP A 158 17.65 2.18 2.84
N PHE A 159 17.88 2.91 1.74
CA PHE A 159 17.09 2.73 0.52
C PHE A 159 17.34 1.35 -0.13
N ARG A 160 18.59 0.87 -0.14
CA ARG A 160 18.89 -0.51 -0.56
C ARG A 160 18.08 -1.52 0.27
N ALA A 161 18.05 -1.32 1.59
CA ALA A 161 17.32 -2.19 2.49
C ALA A 161 15.79 -2.12 2.25
N VAL A 162 15.23 -0.95 1.97
CA VAL A 162 13.82 -0.79 1.56
C VAL A 162 13.51 -1.62 0.32
N LEU A 163 14.33 -1.51 -0.72
CA LEU A 163 14.14 -2.28 -1.95
C LEU A 163 14.22 -3.79 -1.70
N GLU A 164 15.23 -4.21 -0.93
CA GLU A 164 15.48 -5.62 -0.63
C GLU A 164 14.36 -6.23 0.23
N GLU A 165 13.92 -5.56 1.30
CA GLU A 165 12.84 -6.05 2.16
C GLU A 165 11.49 -6.06 1.42
N THR A 166 11.26 -5.09 0.53
CA THR A 166 10.09 -5.09 -0.36
C THR A 166 10.12 -6.30 -1.31
N ALA A 167 11.26 -6.55 -1.96
CA ALA A 167 11.43 -7.69 -2.85
C ALA A 167 11.25 -9.04 -2.13
N ARG A 168 11.73 -9.15 -0.90
CA ARG A 168 11.62 -10.34 -0.05
C ARG A 168 10.18 -10.72 0.34
N VAL A 169 9.23 -9.84 0.14
CA VAL A 169 7.79 -10.21 0.25
C VAL A 169 7.41 -11.25 -0.82
N ALA A 170 8.07 -11.23 -1.97
CA ALA A 170 7.83 -12.14 -3.09
C ALA A 170 8.92 -13.22 -3.23
N GLU A 171 10.19 -12.84 -3.09
CA GLU A 171 11.38 -13.70 -3.22
C GLU A 171 12.24 -13.61 -1.95
N PRO A 172 12.12 -14.52 -0.98
CA PRO A 172 12.76 -14.41 0.34
C PRO A 172 14.30 -14.28 0.30
N ASP A 173 14.94 -14.93 -0.66
CA ASP A 173 16.42 -15.01 -0.74
C ASP A 173 17.05 -13.93 -1.63
N VAL A 174 16.24 -12.95 -2.10
CA VAL A 174 16.73 -11.91 -2.98
C VAL A 174 17.71 -10.97 -2.27
N SER A 175 18.77 -10.59 -2.97
CA SER A 175 19.69 -9.51 -2.59
C SER A 175 19.75 -8.48 -3.70
N ILE A 176 19.69 -7.20 -3.32
CA ILE A 176 19.76 -6.07 -4.25
C ILE A 176 21.11 -5.38 -4.06
N PRO A 177 21.97 -5.36 -5.11
CA PRO A 177 23.26 -4.68 -5.03
C PRO A 177 23.07 -3.16 -4.99
N ARG A 178 24.07 -2.45 -4.48
CA ARG A 178 24.17 -1.00 -4.66
C ARG A 178 24.39 -0.63 -6.12
N PRO A 179 24.09 0.61 -6.52
CA PRO A 179 24.53 1.12 -7.80
C PRO A 179 26.04 0.96 -7.96
N GLU A 180 26.50 0.58 -9.16
CA GLU A 180 27.93 0.40 -9.46
C GLU A 180 28.75 1.69 -9.28
N ALA A 181 28.12 2.84 -9.46
CA ALA A 181 28.75 4.15 -9.28
C ALA A 181 27.75 5.18 -8.71
N GLY A 182 28.21 5.91 -7.70
CA GLY A 182 27.51 7.06 -7.14
C GLY A 182 26.25 6.73 -6.33
N PRO A 183 25.44 7.75 -6.00
CA PRO A 183 24.22 7.61 -5.21
C PRO A 183 23.07 6.98 -6.05
N TRP A 184 22.01 6.59 -5.36
CA TRP A 184 20.76 6.19 -6.02
C TRP A 184 20.23 7.33 -6.90
N LYS A 185 19.84 6.98 -8.14
CA LYS A 185 19.21 7.95 -9.05
C LYS A 185 17.79 8.28 -8.58
N SER A 186 17.29 9.48 -8.94
CA SER A 186 15.93 9.93 -8.64
C SER A 186 14.83 9.07 -9.28
N ALA A 187 15.17 8.23 -10.25
CA ALA A 187 14.28 7.22 -10.83
C ALA A 187 15.06 5.96 -11.20
N GLY A 188 14.40 4.82 -11.05
CA GLY A 188 15.00 3.52 -11.38
C GLY A 188 14.02 2.36 -11.26
N ARG A 189 14.55 1.17 -11.54
CA ARG A 189 13.79 -0.07 -11.40
C ARG A 189 14.69 -1.25 -11.06
N VAL A 190 14.11 -2.23 -10.37
CA VAL A 190 14.68 -3.56 -10.14
C VAL A 190 13.67 -4.60 -10.63
N LEU A 191 14.15 -5.58 -11.38
CA LEU A 191 13.34 -6.68 -11.91
C LEU A 191 13.85 -7.98 -11.30
N GLY A 192 12.96 -8.72 -10.62
CA GLY A 192 13.20 -10.08 -10.14
C GLY A 192 12.47 -11.12 -10.98
N GLY A 193 12.49 -12.37 -10.54
CA GLY A 193 11.79 -13.48 -11.20
C GLY A 193 10.27 -13.35 -11.15
N ILE A 194 9.76 -12.92 -10.00
CA ILE A 194 8.31 -12.82 -9.74
C ILE A 194 7.90 -11.45 -9.15
N PHE A 195 8.79 -10.46 -9.13
CA PHE A 195 8.49 -9.09 -8.70
C PHE A 195 9.09 -8.05 -9.64
N SER A 196 8.58 -6.86 -9.58
CA SER A 196 9.21 -5.66 -10.12
C SER A 196 9.02 -4.50 -9.16
N ILE A 197 10.07 -3.70 -8.95
CA ILE A 197 10.04 -2.48 -8.16
C ILE A 197 10.49 -1.34 -9.05
N ALA A 198 9.77 -0.23 -9.01
CA ALA A 198 10.17 1.02 -9.66
C ALA A 198 10.04 2.15 -8.65
N TRP A 199 10.90 3.17 -8.79
CA TRP A 199 10.84 4.38 -7.99
C TRP A 199 11.05 5.61 -8.85
N ALA A 200 10.47 6.73 -8.43
CA ALA A 200 10.70 8.03 -9.02
C ALA A 200 10.46 9.12 -7.97
N VAL A 201 11.18 10.23 -8.11
CA VAL A 201 10.86 11.49 -7.40
C VAL A 201 9.85 12.25 -8.24
N TYR A 202 8.83 12.75 -7.58
CA TYR A 202 7.82 13.65 -8.14
C TYR A 202 7.91 15.00 -7.42
N ASP A 203 7.92 16.08 -8.18
CA ASP A 203 7.88 17.47 -7.69
C ASP A 203 6.44 17.96 -7.54
#